data_5bb87219eb731ff8a450c6b2bbb99d70
#
_entry.id   5bb87219eb731ff8a450c6b2bbb99d70
#
_cell.length_a   1.000
_cell.length_b   1.000
_cell.length_c   1.000
_cell.angle_alpha   90.00
_cell.angle_beta   90.00
_cell.angle_gamma   90.00
#
_symmetry.space_group_name_H-M   'P 1'
#
loop_
_entity.id
_entity.type
_entity.pdbx_description
1 polymer ?
#
loop_
_entity_poly.entity_id
_entity_poly.type
_entity_poly.pdbx_seq_one_letter_code
_entity_poly.pdbx_strand_id
1 'polypeptide(L)'
;MQTSPKGRQSWLVLGILLLTLTACSTTGTRVPPEAPVDLSGRWNDTDSRLTAEAMIKDALGGPWPQRFSQLMGRTPVVVVGPVLNRTHEQLNTQTFVKDLERALMQSGQVQFVTDAGQRQAARQERLDQTQHAQADAAKPLGQESGADFMLQGTINSLVDELDSTRAVFYQVDLELVDVASNVKVWQGQKKVKKLVERSKTTL
;
A
#
# COMPACT_ATOMS: atom_id res chain seq x y z
N MET A 1 -60.03 27.50 48.13
CA MET A 1 -58.93 26.51 47.92
C MET A 1 -58.45 26.64 46.50
N GLN A 2 -57.33 27.39 46.26
CA GLN A 2 -56.74 27.60 44.93
C GLN A 2 -55.58 26.59 44.73
N THR A 3 -55.72 25.68 43.79
CA THR A 3 -54.68 24.76 43.39
C THR A 3 -53.78 25.40 42.34
N SER A 4 -52.52 25.58 42.66
CA SER A 4 -51.46 26.20 41.86
C SER A 4 -51.10 25.39 40.60
N PRO A 5 -50.93 26.03 39.41
CA PRO A 5 -50.65 25.33 38.15
C PRO A 5 -49.17 25.00 37.91
N LYS A 6 -48.29 25.04 38.93
CA LYS A 6 -46.82 24.91 38.74
C LYS A 6 -46.31 23.50 38.34
N GLY A 7 -47.13 22.45 38.52
CA GLY A 7 -46.69 21.07 38.22
C GLY A 7 -46.69 20.66 36.75
N ARG A 8 -47.54 21.31 35.92
CA ARG A 8 -47.73 20.92 34.51
C ARG A 8 -46.62 21.44 33.57
N GLN A 9 -45.99 22.56 33.92
CA GLN A 9 -44.93 23.16 33.10
C GLN A 9 -43.61 22.40 33.21
N SER A 10 -43.28 21.81 34.39
CA SER A 10 -42.04 21.03 34.58
C SER A 10 -42.01 19.74 33.77
N TRP A 11 -43.15 19.13 33.53
CA TRP A 11 -43.24 17.88 32.76
C TRP A 11 -43.08 18.10 31.26
N LEU A 12 -43.52 19.26 30.74
CA LEU A 12 -43.36 19.66 29.34
C LEU A 12 -41.90 19.99 29.00
N VAL A 13 -41.18 20.62 29.92
CA VAL A 13 -39.73 20.90 29.73
C VAL A 13 -38.90 19.66 29.76
N LEU A 14 -39.22 18.68 30.63
CA LEU A 14 -38.55 17.38 30.71
C LEU A 14 -38.81 16.53 29.45
N GLY A 15 -40.00 16.60 28.87
CA GLY A 15 -40.35 15.89 27.62
C GLY A 15 -39.64 16.42 26.39
N ILE A 16 -39.37 17.72 26.33
CA ILE A 16 -38.65 18.36 25.21
C ILE A 16 -37.14 18.06 25.26
N LEU A 17 -36.57 17.90 26.44
CA LEU A 17 -35.15 17.59 26.60
C LEU A 17 -34.78 16.12 26.23
N LEU A 18 -35.76 15.22 26.22
CA LEU A 18 -35.56 13.83 25.81
C LEU A 18 -35.58 13.57 24.30
N LEU A 19 -36.03 14.54 23.48
CA LEU A 19 -36.19 14.36 22.03
C LEU A 19 -34.95 14.69 21.21
N THR A 20 -33.82 15.12 21.81
CA THR A 20 -32.63 15.57 21.07
C THR A 20 -31.50 14.53 20.96
N LEU A 21 -31.73 13.28 21.33
CA LEU A 21 -30.79 12.21 21.08
C LEU A 21 -30.93 11.67 19.64
N THR A 22 -30.56 12.50 18.66
CA THR A 22 -30.31 12.01 17.30
C THR A 22 -29.03 11.18 17.31
N ALA A 23 -29.16 9.87 17.44
CA ALA A 23 -28.07 8.93 17.30
C ALA A 23 -27.56 9.02 15.85
N CYS A 24 -26.34 9.52 15.64
CA CYS A 24 -25.63 9.37 14.38
C CYS A 24 -25.35 7.88 14.17
N SER A 25 -26.09 7.21 13.30
CA SER A 25 -25.77 5.84 12.90
C SER A 25 -24.76 5.87 11.75
N THR A 26 -23.64 5.22 11.94
CA THR A 26 -22.65 5.01 10.88
C THR A 26 -22.95 3.68 10.20
N THR A 27 -23.23 3.69 8.90
CA THR A 27 -23.48 2.47 8.12
C THR A 27 -22.27 2.16 7.27
N GLY A 28 -21.66 0.96 7.45
CA GLY A 28 -20.60 0.44 6.62
C GLY A 28 -21.20 -0.43 5.50
N THR A 29 -20.85 -0.16 4.26
CA THR A 29 -21.23 -0.99 3.11
C THR A 29 -20.00 -1.68 2.53
N ARG A 30 -20.11 -2.98 2.25
CA ARG A 30 -19.04 -3.72 1.59
C ARG A 30 -19.13 -3.50 0.08
N VAL A 31 -18.02 -3.06 -0.53
CA VAL A 31 -17.87 -2.87 -1.98
C VAL A 31 -16.86 -3.85 -2.54
N PRO A 32 -16.88 -4.16 -3.86
CA PRO A 32 -15.84 -4.96 -4.49
C PRO A 32 -14.45 -4.32 -4.28
N PRO A 33 -13.39 -5.12 -4.03
CA PRO A 33 -12.04 -4.58 -3.79
C PRO A 33 -11.49 -3.75 -4.96
N GLU A 34 -11.94 -4.03 -6.18
CA GLU A 34 -11.51 -3.34 -7.40
C GLU A 34 -12.26 -2.03 -7.66
N ALA A 35 -13.35 -1.78 -6.91
CA ALA A 35 -14.14 -0.57 -7.08
C ALA A 35 -13.32 0.67 -6.68
N PRO A 36 -13.16 1.66 -7.56
CA PRO A 36 -12.43 2.87 -7.22
C PRO A 36 -13.25 3.70 -6.23
N VAL A 37 -12.81 3.74 -4.97
CA VAL A 37 -13.42 4.56 -3.92
C VAL A 37 -12.43 5.63 -3.50
N ASP A 38 -12.74 6.90 -3.80
CA ASP A 38 -11.93 8.05 -3.40
C ASP A 38 -12.77 9.01 -2.56
N LEU A 39 -12.65 8.91 -1.24
CA LEU A 39 -13.46 9.69 -0.29
C LEU A 39 -12.76 10.97 0.17
N SER A 40 -11.44 11.03 0.17
CA SER A 40 -10.70 12.08 0.85
C SER A 40 -9.65 12.76 -0.02
N GLY A 41 -9.44 12.29 -1.24
CA GLY A 41 -8.33 12.74 -2.11
C GLY A 41 -6.95 12.34 -1.59
N ARG A 42 -6.87 11.55 -0.53
CA ARG A 42 -5.61 10.99 -0.05
C ARG A 42 -5.23 9.76 -0.87
N TRP A 43 -3.96 9.35 -0.73
CA TRP A 43 -3.52 8.09 -1.29
C TRP A 43 -4.37 6.93 -0.76
N ASN A 44 -4.86 6.07 -1.66
CA ASN A 44 -5.73 4.95 -1.33
C ASN A 44 -5.24 3.63 -1.99
N ASP A 45 -5.99 2.55 -1.79
CA ASP A 45 -5.71 1.22 -2.32
C ASP A 45 -5.71 1.18 -3.85
N THR A 46 -6.64 1.90 -4.49
CA THR A 46 -6.71 2.00 -5.96
C THR A 46 -5.47 2.67 -6.53
N ASP A 47 -4.99 3.76 -5.91
CA ASP A 47 -3.74 4.42 -6.31
C ASP A 47 -2.55 3.48 -6.17
N SER A 48 -2.49 2.76 -5.05
CA SER A 48 -1.43 1.80 -4.77
C SER A 48 -1.36 0.71 -5.84
N ARG A 49 -2.46 0.03 -6.08
CA ARG A 49 -2.56 -1.07 -7.05
C ARG A 49 -2.25 -0.61 -8.47
N LEU A 50 -2.93 0.43 -8.97
CA LEU A 50 -2.75 0.90 -10.34
C LEU A 50 -1.35 1.46 -10.59
N THR A 51 -0.74 2.09 -9.58
CA THR A 51 0.63 2.57 -9.66
C THR A 51 1.61 1.41 -9.71
N ALA A 52 1.46 0.41 -8.84
CA ALA A 52 2.32 -0.77 -8.82
C ALA A 52 2.26 -1.53 -10.15
N GLU A 53 1.06 -1.83 -10.66
CA GLU A 53 0.86 -2.51 -11.94
C GLU A 53 1.53 -1.75 -13.11
N ALA A 54 1.30 -0.43 -13.19
CA ALA A 54 1.85 0.40 -14.25
C ALA A 54 3.38 0.45 -14.20
N MET A 55 3.96 0.61 -13.01
CA MET A 55 5.41 0.72 -12.85
C MET A 55 6.13 -0.62 -13.05
N ILE A 56 5.56 -1.73 -12.62
CA ILE A 56 6.12 -3.06 -12.89
C ILE A 56 6.05 -3.39 -14.39
N LYS A 57 4.94 -3.06 -15.05
CA LYS A 57 4.83 -3.20 -16.50
C LYS A 57 5.91 -2.41 -17.25
N ASP A 58 6.15 -1.17 -16.83
CA ASP A 58 7.18 -0.31 -17.41
C ASP A 58 8.59 -0.87 -17.14
N ALA A 59 8.88 -1.26 -15.91
CA ALA A 59 10.16 -1.85 -15.53
C ALA A 59 10.50 -3.09 -16.34
N LEU A 60 9.55 -4.01 -16.48
CA LEU A 60 9.74 -5.27 -17.19
C LEU A 60 9.68 -5.12 -18.72
N GLY A 61 9.11 -4.03 -19.22
CA GLY A 61 9.12 -3.67 -20.65
C GLY A 61 10.48 -3.18 -21.16
N GLY A 62 11.42 -2.89 -20.28
CA GLY A 62 12.79 -2.47 -20.63
C GLY A 62 13.67 -3.62 -21.14
N PRO A 63 14.86 -3.33 -21.64
CA PRO A 63 15.76 -4.33 -22.22
C PRO A 63 16.51 -5.18 -21.18
N TRP A 64 16.49 -4.79 -19.91
CA TRP A 64 17.32 -5.40 -18.86
C TRP A 64 16.96 -6.88 -18.57
N PRO A 65 15.67 -7.34 -18.56
CA PRO A 65 15.36 -8.73 -18.23
C PRO A 65 15.90 -9.69 -19.30
N GLN A 66 15.71 -9.33 -20.58
CA GLN A 66 16.22 -10.13 -21.70
C GLN A 66 17.74 -10.15 -21.75
N ARG A 67 18.38 -8.98 -21.57
CA ARG A 67 19.84 -8.88 -21.53
C ARG A 67 20.42 -9.74 -20.41
N PHE A 68 19.84 -9.69 -19.21
CA PHE A 68 20.27 -10.53 -18.09
C PHE A 68 20.12 -12.01 -18.42
N SER A 69 18.98 -12.44 -18.94
CA SER A 69 18.73 -13.84 -19.25
C SER A 69 19.66 -14.35 -20.35
N GLN A 70 20.02 -13.53 -21.35
CA GLN A 70 20.98 -13.89 -22.38
C GLN A 70 22.41 -14.05 -21.83
N LEU A 71 22.82 -13.18 -20.90
CA LEU A 71 24.16 -13.21 -20.31
C LEU A 71 24.31 -14.33 -19.25
N MET A 72 23.30 -14.54 -18.44
CA MET A 72 23.37 -15.43 -17.28
C MET A 72 22.73 -16.80 -17.52
N GLY A 73 22.03 -16.99 -18.65
CA GLY A 73 21.35 -18.25 -18.98
C GLY A 73 20.18 -18.62 -18.05
N ARG A 74 19.67 -17.65 -17.27
CA ARG A 74 18.59 -17.86 -16.30
C ARG A 74 17.72 -16.61 -16.12
N THR A 75 16.53 -16.79 -15.56
CA THR A 75 15.63 -15.69 -15.19
C THR A 75 16.23 -14.86 -14.04
N PRO A 76 16.13 -13.52 -14.10
CA PRO A 76 16.61 -12.65 -13.03
C PRO A 76 15.81 -12.84 -11.73
N VAL A 77 16.49 -12.72 -10.60
CA VAL A 77 15.91 -12.80 -9.27
C VAL A 77 15.79 -11.39 -8.69
N VAL A 78 14.57 -10.99 -8.33
CA VAL A 78 14.28 -9.65 -7.81
C VAL A 78 13.82 -9.71 -6.36
N VAL A 79 14.24 -8.75 -5.55
CA VAL A 79 13.68 -8.47 -4.22
C VAL A 79 13.09 -7.06 -4.22
N VAL A 80 11.96 -6.87 -3.55
CA VAL A 80 11.45 -5.53 -3.27
C VAL A 80 12.05 -5.05 -1.96
N GLY A 81 12.81 -3.98 -2.05
CA GLY A 81 13.41 -3.25 -0.94
C GLY A 81 12.46 -2.19 -0.36
N PRO A 82 12.99 -1.25 0.42
CA PRO A 82 12.18 -0.22 1.05
C PRO A 82 11.60 0.76 0.04
N VAL A 83 10.31 1.09 0.21
CA VAL A 83 9.68 2.26 -0.39
C VAL A 83 9.43 3.28 0.72
N LEU A 84 10.13 4.42 0.65
CA LEU A 84 10.09 5.42 1.71
C LEU A 84 8.92 6.38 1.49
N ASN A 85 8.13 6.58 2.54
CA ASN A 85 7.13 7.62 2.55
C ASN A 85 7.78 8.99 2.82
N ARG A 86 7.70 9.90 1.85
CA ARG A 86 8.12 11.30 1.93
C ARG A 86 6.96 12.26 1.67
N THR A 87 5.73 11.77 1.85
CA THR A 87 4.52 12.58 1.74
C THR A 87 4.22 13.29 3.05
N HIS A 88 3.27 14.23 3.02
CA HIS A 88 2.73 14.87 4.22
C HIS A 88 1.71 14.00 4.97
N GLU A 89 1.44 12.79 4.48
CA GLU A 89 0.48 11.85 5.05
C GLU A 89 1.19 10.65 5.68
N GLN A 90 0.55 10.05 6.66
CA GLN A 90 1.01 8.77 7.20
C GLN A 90 0.56 7.63 6.28
N LEU A 91 1.38 7.32 5.27
CA LEU A 91 1.13 6.21 4.37
C LEU A 91 1.78 4.93 4.90
N ASN A 92 1.01 3.84 4.92
CA ASN A 92 1.56 2.52 5.10
C ASN A 92 2.12 2.02 3.75
N THR A 93 3.40 2.25 3.51
CA THR A 93 4.07 1.82 2.26
C THR A 93 4.16 0.32 2.10
N GLN A 94 3.93 -0.46 3.17
CA GLN A 94 3.92 -1.92 3.07
C GLN A 94 2.80 -2.45 2.15
N THR A 95 1.63 -1.80 2.13
CA THR A 95 0.57 -2.16 1.18
C THR A 95 1.06 -2.00 -0.26
N PHE A 96 1.69 -0.87 -0.56
CA PHE A 96 2.27 -0.63 -1.89
C PHE A 96 3.39 -1.63 -2.24
N VAL A 97 4.26 -1.96 -1.29
CA VAL A 97 5.29 -3.01 -1.47
C VAL A 97 4.64 -4.35 -1.82
N LYS A 98 3.53 -4.73 -1.14
CA LYS A 98 2.81 -5.97 -1.46
C LYS A 98 2.13 -5.94 -2.83
N ASP A 99 1.67 -4.80 -3.30
CA ASP A 99 1.15 -4.66 -4.66
C ASP A 99 2.26 -4.78 -5.71
N LEU A 100 3.47 -4.22 -5.46
CA LEU A 100 4.65 -4.41 -6.30
C LEU A 100 5.08 -5.88 -6.36
N GLU A 101 5.17 -6.55 -5.21
CA GLU A 101 5.51 -7.98 -5.13
C GLU A 101 4.52 -8.82 -5.96
N ARG A 102 3.23 -8.54 -5.81
CA ARG A 102 2.16 -9.23 -6.56
C ARG A 102 2.31 -9.02 -8.06
N ALA A 103 2.50 -7.79 -8.51
CA ALA A 103 2.65 -7.47 -9.92
C ALA A 103 3.90 -8.13 -10.52
N LEU A 104 5.03 -8.17 -9.79
CA LEU A 104 6.24 -8.88 -10.19
C LEU A 104 5.99 -10.38 -10.36
N MET A 105 5.36 -11.04 -9.37
CA MET A 105 5.06 -12.47 -9.43
C MET A 105 4.10 -12.81 -10.57
N GLN A 106 3.06 -12.00 -10.78
CA GLN A 106 2.08 -12.21 -11.84
C GLN A 106 2.67 -12.04 -13.25
N SER A 107 3.75 -11.29 -13.40
CA SER A 107 4.41 -11.11 -14.70
C SER A 107 5.03 -12.38 -15.26
N GLY A 108 5.47 -13.30 -14.38
CA GLY A 108 6.20 -14.51 -14.77
C GLY A 108 7.58 -14.27 -15.40
N GLN A 109 8.03 -13.02 -15.53
CA GLN A 109 9.28 -12.67 -16.22
C GLN A 109 10.50 -12.66 -15.30
N VAL A 110 10.29 -12.67 -13.98
CA VAL A 110 11.33 -12.66 -12.95
C VAL A 110 11.01 -13.69 -11.88
N GLN A 111 12.03 -14.17 -11.20
CA GLN A 111 11.87 -14.87 -9.94
C GLN A 111 11.85 -13.85 -8.81
N PHE A 112 10.99 -14.05 -7.83
CA PHE A 112 10.86 -13.16 -6.69
C PHE A 112 11.37 -13.85 -5.43
N VAL A 113 12.24 -13.19 -4.67
CA VAL A 113 12.67 -13.64 -3.34
C VAL A 113 12.14 -12.70 -2.27
N THR A 114 11.78 -13.30 -1.15
CA THR A 114 11.23 -12.57 -0.01
C THR A 114 12.25 -11.61 0.61
N ASP A 115 11.77 -10.61 1.34
CA ASP A 115 12.61 -9.70 2.12
C ASP A 115 13.44 -10.42 3.20
N ALA A 116 14.37 -9.70 3.82
CA ALA A 116 15.30 -10.26 4.80
C ALA A 116 14.60 -10.88 6.02
N GLY A 117 13.48 -10.28 6.49
CA GLY A 117 12.73 -10.78 7.64
C GLY A 117 12.03 -12.12 7.33
N GLN A 118 11.37 -12.20 6.18
CA GLN A 118 10.71 -13.43 5.73
C GLN A 118 11.73 -14.54 5.43
N ARG A 119 12.90 -14.21 4.87
CA ARG A 119 13.99 -15.19 4.69
C ARG A 119 14.48 -15.75 6.02
N GLN A 120 14.58 -14.92 7.07
CA GLN A 120 14.98 -15.38 8.38
C GLN A 120 13.98 -16.39 8.97
N ALA A 121 12.67 -16.13 8.84
CA ALA A 121 11.62 -17.07 9.25
C ALA A 121 11.72 -18.41 8.50
N ALA A 122 11.95 -18.36 7.18
CA ALA A 122 12.12 -19.58 6.38
C ALA A 122 13.41 -20.36 6.73
N ARG A 123 14.48 -19.67 7.15
CA ARG A 123 15.70 -20.32 7.67
C ARG A 123 15.44 -21.03 8.99
N GLN A 124 14.72 -20.38 9.89
CA GLN A 124 14.36 -20.96 11.17
C GLN A 124 13.51 -22.21 10.98
N GLU A 125 12.53 -22.18 10.10
CA GLU A 125 11.70 -23.34 9.76
C GLU A 125 12.55 -24.50 9.19
N ARG A 126 13.53 -24.22 8.31
CA ARG A 126 14.42 -25.26 7.80
C ARG A 126 15.31 -25.89 8.89
N LEU A 127 15.76 -25.07 9.85
CA LEU A 127 16.52 -25.58 11.00
C LEU A 127 15.65 -26.51 11.85
N ASP A 128 14.40 -26.13 12.09
CA ASP A 128 13.45 -26.96 12.84
C ASP A 128 13.16 -28.28 12.12
N GLN A 129 12.93 -28.25 10.79
CA GLN A 129 12.77 -29.48 9.99
C GLN A 129 14.00 -30.37 10.05
N THR A 130 15.21 -29.82 10.06
CA THR A 130 16.44 -30.61 10.17
C THR A 130 16.53 -31.34 11.53
N GLN A 131 15.95 -30.77 12.58
CA GLN A 131 16.00 -31.34 13.93
C GLN A 131 14.84 -32.32 14.22
N HIS A 132 13.67 -32.10 13.63
CA HIS A 132 12.43 -32.77 14.02
C HIS A 132 11.70 -33.53 12.90
N ALA A 133 12.04 -33.28 11.61
CA ALA A 133 11.45 -34.01 10.50
C ALA A 133 12.21 -35.30 10.16
N GLN A 134 11.54 -36.21 9.45
CA GLN A 134 12.20 -37.39 8.91
C GLN A 134 13.29 -36.97 7.91
N ALA A 135 14.39 -37.73 7.83
CA ALA A 135 15.58 -37.38 7.08
C ALA A 135 15.34 -37.17 5.56
N ASP A 136 14.30 -37.83 5.00
CA ASP A 136 13.89 -37.70 3.59
C ASP A 136 13.00 -36.47 3.33
N ALA A 137 12.38 -35.91 4.38
CA ALA A 137 11.54 -34.73 4.31
C ALA A 137 12.31 -33.42 4.56
N ALA A 138 13.48 -33.47 5.18
CA ALA A 138 14.29 -32.29 5.50
C ALA A 138 14.94 -31.69 4.24
N LYS A 139 14.71 -30.39 4.00
CA LYS A 139 15.33 -29.69 2.87
C LYS A 139 16.77 -29.28 3.21
N PRO A 140 17.70 -29.39 2.23
CA PRO A 140 19.11 -29.00 2.45
C PRO A 140 19.25 -27.53 2.88
N LEU A 141 20.10 -27.27 3.86
CA LEU A 141 20.51 -25.94 4.26
C LEU A 141 21.48 -25.37 3.21
N GLY A 142 21.36 -24.09 2.89
CA GLY A 142 22.38 -23.36 2.13
C GLY A 142 22.13 -23.16 0.63
N GLN A 143 20.96 -23.54 0.09
CA GLN A 143 20.61 -23.27 -1.32
C GLN A 143 19.58 -22.14 -1.43
N GLU A 144 19.89 -20.96 -0.86
CA GLU A 144 19.04 -19.79 -1.04
C GLU A 144 19.43 -19.05 -2.33
N SER A 145 18.42 -18.73 -3.15
CA SER A 145 18.63 -17.82 -4.28
C SER A 145 18.90 -16.42 -3.74
N GLY A 146 20.05 -15.85 -4.06
CA GLY A 146 20.32 -14.43 -3.84
C GLY A 146 19.54 -13.59 -4.83
N ALA A 147 19.17 -12.35 -4.46
CA ALA A 147 18.61 -11.39 -5.39
C ALA A 147 19.71 -10.85 -6.32
N ASP A 148 19.43 -10.81 -7.62
CA ASP A 148 20.26 -10.11 -8.60
C ASP A 148 19.96 -8.62 -8.58
N PHE A 149 18.70 -8.27 -8.39
CA PHE A 149 18.23 -6.89 -8.42
C PHE A 149 17.37 -6.56 -7.21
N MET A 150 17.44 -5.29 -6.78
CA MET A 150 16.58 -4.72 -5.75
C MET A 150 15.74 -3.59 -6.36
N LEU A 151 14.41 -3.72 -6.23
CA LEU A 151 13.45 -2.65 -6.54
C LEU A 151 13.23 -1.83 -5.28
N GLN A 152 13.49 -0.53 -5.32
CA GLN A 152 13.31 0.38 -4.19
C GLN A 152 12.85 1.76 -4.67
N GLY A 153 12.42 2.64 -3.74
CA GLY A 153 12.04 3.98 -4.15
C GLY A 153 11.41 4.85 -3.08
N THR A 154 10.66 5.86 -3.54
CA THR A 154 10.01 6.85 -2.68
C THR A 154 8.62 7.21 -3.19
N ILE A 155 7.74 7.59 -2.26
CA ILE A 155 6.48 8.26 -2.55
C ILE A 155 6.57 9.67 -1.98
N ASN A 156 6.45 10.68 -2.84
CA ASN A 156 6.47 12.10 -2.50
C ASN A 156 5.08 12.70 -2.70
N SER A 157 4.75 13.82 -2.04
CA SER A 157 3.54 14.60 -2.34
C SER A 157 3.82 16.09 -2.32
N LEU A 158 3.07 16.82 -3.17
CA LEU A 158 2.92 18.25 -3.14
C LEU A 158 1.45 18.57 -2.93
N VAL A 159 1.15 19.55 -2.09
CA VAL A 159 -0.19 20.01 -1.79
C VAL A 159 -0.29 21.47 -2.15
N ASP A 160 -1.34 21.82 -2.91
CA ASP A 160 -1.71 23.18 -3.26
C ASP A 160 -3.17 23.37 -2.84
N GLU A 161 -3.43 24.36 -1.98
CA GLU A 161 -4.75 24.57 -1.37
C GLU A 161 -5.11 26.06 -1.42
N LEU A 162 -6.29 26.34 -1.97
CA LEU A 162 -6.89 27.66 -1.99
C LEU A 162 -8.36 27.57 -1.63
N ASP A 163 -8.78 28.29 -0.59
CA ASP A 163 -10.15 28.31 -0.07
C ASP A 163 -10.68 26.91 0.26
N SER A 164 -11.69 26.45 -0.52
CA SER A 164 -12.33 25.14 -0.39
C SER A 164 -11.78 24.09 -1.35
N THR A 165 -10.80 24.46 -2.18
CA THR A 165 -10.23 23.58 -3.21
C THR A 165 -8.81 23.18 -2.83
N ARG A 166 -8.52 21.88 -2.86
CA ARG A 166 -7.22 21.32 -2.58
C ARG A 166 -6.78 20.39 -3.70
N ALA A 167 -5.63 20.64 -4.27
CA ALA A 167 -4.98 19.73 -5.20
C ALA A 167 -3.86 18.97 -4.50
N VAL A 168 -3.89 17.65 -4.55
CA VAL A 168 -2.81 16.82 -4.04
C VAL A 168 -2.15 16.11 -5.22
N PHE A 169 -0.85 16.27 -5.33
CA PHE A 169 -0.03 15.64 -6.33
C PHE A 169 0.89 14.63 -5.65
N TYR A 170 0.80 13.37 -6.07
CA TYR A 170 1.70 12.31 -5.64
C TYR A 170 2.65 11.95 -6.76
N GLN A 171 3.89 11.71 -6.41
CA GLN A 171 4.91 11.22 -7.31
C GLN A 171 5.59 10.01 -6.67
N VAL A 172 5.51 8.89 -7.37
CA VAL A 172 6.20 7.65 -7.02
C VAL A 172 7.39 7.51 -7.94
N ASP A 173 8.56 7.43 -7.35
CA ASP A 173 9.83 7.19 -8.04
C ASP A 173 10.35 5.82 -7.60
N LEU A 174 10.54 4.90 -8.54
CA LEU A 174 11.14 3.58 -8.30
C LEU A 174 12.39 3.42 -9.13
N GLU A 175 13.31 2.64 -8.61
CA GLU A 175 14.55 2.25 -9.28
C GLU A 175 14.84 0.77 -9.08
N LEU A 176 15.40 0.14 -10.10
CA LEU A 176 15.90 -1.22 -10.04
C LEU A 176 17.43 -1.18 -10.07
N VAL A 177 18.04 -1.69 -9.02
CA VAL A 177 19.50 -1.65 -8.80
C VAL A 177 20.05 -3.07 -8.85
N ASP A 178 21.10 -3.27 -9.61
CA ASP A 178 21.92 -4.51 -9.57
C ASP A 178 22.64 -4.57 -8.21
N VAL A 179 22.37 -5.65 -7.46
CA VAL A 179 22.85 -5.79 -6.07
C VAL A 179 24.37 -5.96 -5.99
N ALA A 180 24.99 -6.55 -7.02
CA ALA A 180 26.42 -6.80 -7.04
C ALA A 180 27.23 -5.55 -7.41
N SER A 181 26.75 -4.77 -8.39
CA SER A 181 27.47 -3.62 -8.94
C SER A 181 26.97 -2.26 -8.44
N ASN A 182 25.80 -2.21 -7.79
CA ASN A 182 25.06 -0.97 -7.43
C ASN A 182 24.68 -0.11 -8.65
N VAL A 183 24.63 -0.69 -9.84
CA VAL A 183 24.23 0.02 -11.07
C VAL A 183 22.71 0.04 -11.18
N LYS A 184 22.13 1.19 -11.44
CA LYS A 184 20.72 1.31 -11.78
C LYS A 184 20.48 0.81 -13.20
N VAL A 185 19.66 -0.23 -13.34
CA VAL A 185 19.32 -0.82 -14.64
C VAL A 185 17.99 -0.32 -15.19
N TRP A 186 17.16 0.23 -14.31
CA TRP A 186 15.91 0.89 -14.65
C TRP A 186 15.55 1.93 -13.58
N GLN A 187 14.86 2.99 -14.03
CA GLN A 187 14.22 3.97 -13.17
C GLN A 187 12.92 4.41 -13.83
N GLY A 188 11.85 4.42 -13.03
CA GLY A 188 10.53 4.85 -13.48
C GLY A 188 9.88 5.84 -12.54
N GLN A 189 8.92 6.58 -13.06
CA GLN A 189 8.14 7.57 -12.32
C GLN A 189 6.66 7.45 -12.67
N LYS A 190 5.79 7.45 -11.64
CA LYS A 190 4.34 7.54 -11.81
C LYS A 190 3.80 8.73 -11.04
N LYS A 191 2.89 9.46 -11.67
CA LYS A 191 2.26 10.66 -11.10
C LYS A 191 0.76 10.44 -10.97
N VAL A 192 0.21 10.82 -9.81
CA VAL A 192 -1.23 10.83 -9.52
C VAL A 192 -1.59 12.22 -9.03
N LYS A 193 -2.61 12.84 -9.61
CA LYS A 193 -3.11 14.16 -9.19
C LYS A 193 -4.58 14.02 -8.80
N LYS A 194 -4.93 14.50 -7.62
CA LYS A 194 -6.28 14.49 -7.08
C LYS A 194 -6.74 15.91 -6.79
N LEU A 195 -7.97 16.21 -7.14
CA LEU A 195 -8.64 17.45 -6.80
C LEU A 195 -9.73 17.17 -5.77
N VAL A 196 -9.71 17.90 -4.67
CA VAL A 196 -10.69 17.79 -3.58
C VAL A 196 -11.38 19.13 -3.41
N GLU A 197 -12.68 19.12 -3.59
CA GLU A 197 -13.55 20.28 -3.36
C GLU A 197 -14.37 20.05 -2.09
N ARG A 198 -14.31 20.97 -1.14
CA ARG A 198 -15.11 20.93 0.07
C ARG A 198 -16.35 21.81 -0.14
N SER A 199 -17.55 21.23 -0.09
CA SER A 199 -18.77 22.04 -0.08
C SER A 199 -18.80 22.92 1.17
N LYS A 200 -18.97 24.23 0.99
CA LYS A 200 -19.24 25.14 2.12
C LYS A 200 -20.63 24.79 2.65
N THR A 201 -20.71 24.28 3.87
CA THR A 201 -21.99 24.19 4.56
C THR A 201 -22.42 25.61 4.91
N THR A 202 -23.38 26.15 4.19
CA THR A 202 -24.07 27.40 4.57
C THR A 202 -24.97 27.05 5.75
N LEU A 203 -24.66 27.59 6.94
CA LEU A 203 -25.52 27.59 8.13
C LEU A 203 -26.64 28.60 7.94
#